data_1e625d81a8d9cf3423fc5028e4075893
#
_entry.id   1e625d81a8d9cf3423fc5028e4075893
#
_cell.length_a   1.000
_cell.length_b   1.000
_cell.length_c   1.000
_cell.angle_alpha   90.00
_cell.angle_beta   90.00
_cell.angle_gamma   90.00
#
_symmetry.space_group_name_H-M   'P 1'
#
loop_
_entity.id
_entity.type
_entity.pdbx_description
1 polymer ?
#
loop_
_entity_poly.entity_id
_entity_poly.type
_entity_poly.pdbx_seq_one_letter_code
_entity_poly.pdbx_strand_id
1 'polypeptide(L)'
;ALPILPRGPVPQRIIDQANEDLDSLATTLMSLGVEVIRPDPLNFQVHDGMYNYCPRDRLLVYGNTIVNPAMMYPCRDMELQCYHDIIQSAPKYLHMPRNEGMILDAANVLRFNDKMLFLESASGNKKAYEWLCNQFPDVTVELCNFYAGVHIDSTIVPLREGLVMLNASRVNSETCPQIFDGWHKIWVSDVI
;
A
#
# COMPACT_ATOMS: atom_id res chain seq x y z
N ALA A 1 18.98 9.86 10.15
CA ALA A 1 18.40 10.08 11.48
C ALA A 1 17.05 9.42 11.53
N LEU A 2 16.76 8.60 12.53
CA LEU A 2 15.41 8.08 12.76
C LEU A 2 14.50 9.29 13.06
N PRO A 3 13.28 9.36 12.48
CA PRO A 3 12.37 10.42 12.81
C PRO A 3 12.12 10.40 14.32
N ILE A 4 12.24 11.56 14.96
CA ILE A 4 11.89 11.71 16.37
C ILE A 4 10.38 11.52 16.45
N LEU A 5 9.94 10.35 16.86
CA LEU A 5 8.52 10.12 17.13
C LEU A 5 8.08 11.08 18.25
N PRO A 6 6.98 11.81 18.09
CA PRO A 6 6.46 12.68 19.11
C PRO A 6 6.18 11.85 20.37
N ARG A 7 6.69 12.31 21.51
CA ARG A 7 6.44 11.66 22.79
C ARG A 7 5.12 12.21 23.34
N GLY A 8 4.13 11.33 23.48
CA GLY A 8 2.83 11.67 24.04
C GLY A 8 1.67 11.53 23.03
N PRO A 9 0.44 11.78 23.47
CA PRO A 9 -0.72 11.70 22.60
C PRO A 9 -0.68 12.77 21.51
N VAL A 10 -1.22 12.43 20.33
CA VAL A 10 -1.39 13.40 19.23
C VAL A 10 -2.33 14.52 19.70
N PRO A 11 -1.97 15.81 19.50
CA PRO A 11 -2.86 16.91 19.86
C PRO A 11 -4.23 16.80 19.19
N GLN A 12 -5.30 17.06 19.95
CA GLN A 12 -6.68 16.90 19.48
C GLN A 12 -6.95 17.66 18.18
N ARG A 13 -6.44 18.89 18.05
CA ARG A 13 -6.59 19.69 16.81
C ARG A 13 -6.05 19.00 15.54
N ILE A 14 -5.01 18.15 15.69
CA ILE A 14 -4.45 17.39 14.55
C ILE A 14 -5.37 16.23 14.22
N ILE A 15 -5.94 15.57 15.22
CA ILE A 15 -6.93 14.50 15.04
C ILE A 15 -8.18 15.07 14.35
N ASP A 16 -8.67 16.22 14.80
CA ASP A 16 -9.85 16.87 14.23
C ASP A 16 -9.60 17.24 12.77
N GLN A 17 -8.45 17.85 12.45
CA GLN A 17 -8.08 18.18 11.08
C GLN A 17 -7.96 16.93 10.20
N ALA A 18 -7.34 15.86 10.69
CA ALA A 18 -7.22 14.61 9.94
C ALA A 18 -8.60 13.98 9.65
N ASN A 19 -9.54 14.06 10.59
CA ASN A 19 -10.90 13.58 10.39
C ASN A 19 -11.64 14.43 9.34
N GLU A 20 -11.52 15.76 9.39
CA GLU A 20 -12.10 16.66 8.37
C GLU A 20 -11.55 16.36 6.97
N ASP A 21 -10.24 16.15 6.84
CA ASP A 21 -9.59 15.82 5.57
C ASP A 21 -10.09 14.46 5.03
N LEU A 22 -10.21 13.44 5.89
CA LEU A 22 -10.74 12.12 5.51
C LEU A 22 -12.22 12.17 5.14
N ASP A 23 -13.03 12.97 5.84
CA ASP A 23 -14.44 13.18 5.51
C ASP A 23 -14.61 13.90 4.18
N SER A 24 -13.76 14.88 3.90
CA SER A 24 -13.71 15.60 2.63
C SER A 24 -13.34 14.66 1.48
N LEU A 25 -12.31 13.81 1.67
CA LEU A 25 -11.93 12.79 0.69
C LEU A 25 -13.08 11.81 0.42
N ALA A 26 -13.70 11.28 1.47
CA ALA A 26 -14.84 10.37 1.34
C ALA A 26 -15.98 11.01 0.56
N THR A 27 -16.34 12.25 0.90
CA THR A 27 -17.39 13.02 0.20
C THR A 27 -17.06 13.23 -1.28
N THR A 28 -15.81 13.53 -1.59
CA THR A 28 -15.34 13.70 -2.97
C THR A 28 -15.47 12.39 -3.75
N LEU A 29 -15.02 11.27 -3.19
CA LEU A 29 -15.13 9.95 -3.83
C LEU A 29 -16.58 9.55 -4.06
N MET A 30 -17.46 9.76 -3.06
CA MET A 30 -18.91 9.48 -3.20
C MET A 30 -19.54 10.32 -4.29
N SER A 31 -19.15 11.59 -4.44
CA SER A 31 -19.66 12.47 -5.51
C SER A 31 -19.26 11.99 -6.91
N LEU A 32 -18.20 11.19 -7.02
CA LEU A 32 -17.74 10.53 -8.24
C LEU A 32 -18.34 9.14 -8.45
N GLY A 33 -19.30 8.74 -7.63
CA GLY A 33 -19.96 7.44 -7.71
C GLY A 33 -19.19 6.27 -7.10
N VAL A 34 -18.17 6.54 -6.29
CA VAL A 34 -17.39 5.53 -5.58
C VAL A 34 -18.08 5.19 -4.25
N GLU A 35 -18.32 3.92 -3.99
CA GLU A 35 -18.74 3.45 -2.68
C GLU A 35 -17.55 3.53 -1.72
N VAL A 36 -17.70 4.27 -0.62
CA VAL A 36 -16.67 4.45 0.39
C VAL A 36 -17.02 3.64 1.63
N ILE A 37 -16.17 2.66 1.93
CA ILE A 37 -16.29 1.83 3.13
C ILE A 37 -15.17 2.23 4.08
N ARG A 38 -15.52 2.56 5.32
CA ARG A 38 -14.55 2.83 6.38
C ARG A 38 -14.42 1.59 7.27
N PRO A 39 -13.20 1.26 7.70
CA PRO A 39 -13.01 0.14 8.60
C PRO A 39 -13.64 0.41 9.97
N ASP A 40 -14.05 -0.66 10.66
CA ASP A 40 -14.51 -0.56 12.02
C ASP A 40 -13.38 -0.08 12.96
N PRO A 41 -13.71 0.71 14.00
CA PRO A 41 -12.72 1.15 14.95
C PRO A 41 -12.18 -0.02 15.77
N LEU A 42 -10.87 -0.07 15.96
CA LEU A 42 -10.20 -1.06 16.80
C LEU A 42 -9.69 -0.40 18.09
N ASN A 43 -9.97 -1.04 19.22
CA ASN A 43 -9.47 -0.57 20.51
C ASN A 43 -8.04 -1.08 20.75
N PHE A 44 -7.04 -0.28 20.39
CA PHE A 44 -5.62 -0.61 20.58
C PHE A 44 -5.16 -0.62 22.05
N GLN A 45 -5.99 -0.22 23.01
CA GLN A 45 -5.69 -0.42 24.45
C GLN A 45 -5.90 -1.87 24.89
N VAL A 46 -6.72 -2.63 24.16
CA VAL A 46 -7.01 -4.04 24.42
C VAL A 46 -6.16 -4.95 23.53
N HIS A 47 -5.75 -4.47 22.39
CA HIS A 47 -4.99 -5.21 21.39
C HIS A 47 -3.60 -4.59 21.23
N ASP A 48 -2.56 -5.41 21.26
CA ASP A 48 -1.19 -4.99 20.93
C ASP A 48 -1.10 -4.63 19.43
N GLY A 49 -1.49 -3.40 19.11
CA GLY A 49 -1.48 -2.85 17.77
C GLY A 49 -0.88 -1.46 17.72
N MET A 50 -0.60 -0.96 16.53
CA MET A 50 -0.06 0.38 16.35
C MET A 50 -1.13 1.37 15.89
N TYR A 51 -1.81 1.08 14.78
CA TYR A 51 -2.80 1.95 14.14
C TYR A 51 -3.50 1.20 13.00
N ASN A 52 -4.59 1.76 12.47
CA ASN A 52 -5.33 1.21 11.33
C ASN A 52 -5.76 2.28 10.31
N TYR A 53 -4.99 3.34 10.17
CA TYR A 53 -5.33 4.45 9.24
C TYR A 53 -4.74 4.27 7.82
N CYS A 54 -3.96 3.21 7.58
CA CYS A 54 -3.33 2.92 6.29
C CYS A 54 -3.80 1.57 5.72
N PRO A 55 -5.07 1.43 5.28
CA PRO A 55 -5.58 0.19 4.70
C PRO A 55 -4.78 -0.25 3.46
N ARG A 56 -4.21 0.69 2.73
CA ARG A 56 -3.37 0.46 1.55
C ARG A 56 -2.13 -0.37 1.86
N ASP A 57 -1.58 -0.24 3.07
CA ASP A 57 -0.43 -1.05 3.50
C ASP A 57 -0.84 -2.48 3.83
N ARG A 58 -2.07 -2.63 4.34
CA ARG A 58 -2.54 -3.85 5.00
C ARG A 58 -3.20 -4.85 4.08
N LEU A 59 -3.80 -4.40 2.99
CA LEU A 59 -4.52 -5.25 2.04
C LEU A 59 -4.06 -4.98 0.62
N LEU A 60 -3.67 -6.05 -0.10
CA LEU A 60 -3.48 -6.00 -1.54
C LEU A 60 -4.74 -6.59 -2.19
N VAL A 61 -5.42 -5.78 -2.98
CA VAL A 61 -6.58 -6.24 -3.76
C VAL A 61 -6.22 -6.26 -5.23
N TYR A 62 -6.43 -7.40 -5.89
CA TYR A 62 -6.26 -7.53 -7.33
C TYR A 62 -7.44 -8.30 -7.93
N GLY A 63 -8.18 -7.64 -8.82
CA GLY A 63 -9.45 -8.16 -9.32
C GLY A 63 -10.42 -8.46 -8.17
N ASN A 64 -10.87 -9.70 -8.07
CA ASN A 64 -11.75 -10.18 -7.01
C ASN A 64 -11.02 -10.92 -5.87
N THR A 65 -9.69 -10.77 -5.80
CA THR A 65 -8.86 -11.42 -4.79
C THR A 65 -8.32 -10.41 -3.79
N ILE A 66 -8.52 -10.68 -2.51
CA ILE A 66 -7.85 -9.98 -1.41
C ILE A 66 -6.66 -10.83 -0.94
N VAL A 67 -5.49 -10.22 -0.88
CA VAL A 67 -4.28 -10.82 -0.28
C VAL A 67 -4.02 -10.16 1.06
N ASN A 68 -3.91 -10.98 2.10
CA ASN A 68 -3.40 -10.61 3.41
C ASN A 68 -1.88 -10.82 3.42
N PRO A 69 -1.08 -9.76 3.32
CA PRO A 69 0.36 -9.89 3.27
C PRO A 69 0.97 -10.19 4.64
N ALA A 70 2.16 -10.79 4.64
CA ALA A 70 2.98 -10.96 5.83
C ALA A 70 3.72 -9.66 6.15
N MET A 71 3.04 -8.72 6.81
CA MET A 71 3.59 -7.38 7.07
C MET A 71 4.90 -7.41 7.84
N MET A 72 5.74 -6.40 7.61
CA MET A 72 7.03 -6.24 8.27
C MET A 72 6.89 -6.24 9.81
N TYR A 73 5.87 -5.54 10.33
CA TYR A 73 5.61 -5.44 11.76
C TYR A 73 4.42 -6.31 12.18
N PRO A 74 4.64 -7.39 12.97
CA PRO A 74 3.58 -8.29 13.42
C PRO A 74 2.46 -7.61 14.22
N CYS A 75 2.76 -6.51 14.93
CA CYS A 75 1.75 -5.74 15.67
C CYS A 75 0.65 -5.15 14.75
N ARG A 76 0.87 -5.08 13.44
CA ARG A 76 -0.13 -4.66 12.45
C ARG A 76 -1.11 -5.77 12.04
N ASP A 77 -0.87 -7.01 12.44
CA ASP A 77 -1.75 -8.13 12.07
C ASP A 77 -3.17 -7.97 12.63
N MET A 78 -3.30 -7.28 13.78
CA MET A 78 -4.59 -6.98 14.40
C MET A 78 -5.47 -6.04 13.57
N GLU A 79 -4.89 -5.23 12.70
CA GLU A 79 -5.62 -4.30 11.83
C GLU A 79 -6.62 -5.02 10.91
N LEU A 80 -6.40 -6.31 10.60
CA LEU A 80 -7.35 -7.10 9.79
C LEU A 80 -8.75 -7.21 10.40
N GLN A 81 -8.88 -7.11 11.70
CA GLN A 81 -10.17 -7.20 12.37
C GLN A 81 -11.10 -6.07 11.93
N CYS A 82 -10.52 -4.89 11.61
CA CYS A 82 -11.28 -3.75 11.10
C CYS A 82 -11.89 -3.96 9.71
N TYR A 83 -11.44 -4.98 8.98
CA TYR A 83 -11.84 -5.28 7.59
C TYR A 83 -12.59 -6.60 7.48
N HIS A 84 -13.08 -7.14 8.60
CA HIS A 84 -13.69 -8.49 8.65
C HIS A 84 -14.77 -8.68 7.59
N ASP A 85 -15.73 -7.77 7.53
CA ASP A 85 -16.88 -7.90 6.61
C ASP A 85 -16.45 -7.79 5.14
N ILE A 86 -15.48 -6.92 4.84
CA ILE A 86 -14.91 -6.79 3.51
C ILE A 86 -14.21 -8.10 3.09
N ILE A 87 -13.43 -8.68 4.00
CA ILE A 87 -12.73 -9.94 3.77
C ILE A 87 -13.72 -11.09 3.55
N GLN A 88 -14.77 -11.16 4.37
CA GLN A 88 -15.80 -12.19 4.26
C GLN A 88 -16.59 -12.09 2.94
N SER A 89 -16.78 -10.90 2.41
CA SER A 89 -17.48 -10.67 1.14
C SER A 89 -16.61 -10.94 -0.10
N ALA A 90 -15.30 -11.07 0.06
CA ALA A 90 -14.38 -11.25 -1.06
C ALA A 90 -14.54 -12.65 -1.69
N PRO A 91 -14.68 -12.75 -3.02
CA PRO A 91 -14.75 -14.05 -3.71
C PRO A 91 -13.52 -14.93 -3.50
N LYS A 92 -12.36 -14.34 -3.33
CA LYS A 92 -11.11 -15.05 -3.06
C LYS A 92 -10.26 -14.32 -2.03
N TYR A 93 -9.80 -15.05 -1.02
CA TYR A 93 -8.91 -14.56 0.01
C TYR A 93 -7.65 -15.41 0.08
N LEU A 94 -6.48 -14.78 0.03
CA LEU A 94 -5.19 -15.43 0.12
C LEU A 94 -4.45 -14.90 1.36
N HIS A 95 -3.83 -15.78 2.08
CA HIS A 95 -2.97 -15.47 3.22
C HIS A 95 -1.51 -15.79 2.88
N MET A 96 -0.63 -14.79 2.96
CA MET A 96 0.80 -14.97 2.75
C MET A 96 1.45 -15.56 4.03
N PRO A 97 2.14 -16.69 3.94
CA PRO A 97 2.70 -17.34 5.11
C PRO A 97 3.89 -16.57 5.70
N ARG A 98 3.72 -16.06 6.91
CA ARG A 98 4.78 -15.34 7.65
C ARG A 98 5.92 -16.25 8.09
N ASN A 99 5.61 -17.48 8.50
CA ASN A 99 6.57 -18.47 9.02
C ASN A 99 7.60 -18.93 7.98
N GLU A 100 7.39 -18.65 6.71
CA GLU A 100 8.32 -18.94 5.62
C GLU A 100 9.32 -17.81 5.36
N GLY A 101 9.30 -16.78 6.19
CA GLY A 101 10.21 -15.63 6.10
C GLY A 101 9.86 -14.65 4.96
N MET A 102 8.60 -14.65 4.52
CA MET A 102 8.06 -13.65 3.61
C MET A 102 7.80 -12.36 4.37
N ILE A 103 8.05 -11.23 3.72
CA ILE A 103 7.75 -9.90 4.22
C ILE A 103 7.14 -9.12 3.07
N LEU A 104 5.96 -8.56 3.32
CA LEU A 104 5.29 -7.65 2.39
C LEU A 104 4.36 -6.71 3.15
N ASP A 105 4.55 -5.41 2.99
CA ASP A 105 3.52 -4.40 3.16
C ASP A 105 2.89 -4.15 1.78
N ALA A 106 1.58 -4.23 1.67
CA ALA A 106 0.89 -4.18 0.37
C ALA A 106 1.18 -2.91 -0.44
N ALA A 107 1.57 -1.83 0.23
CA ALA A 107 2.00 -0.58 -0.40
C ALA A 107 3.32 -0.67 -1.19
N ASN A 108 4.02 -1.82 -1.15
CA ASN A 108 5.14 -2.11 -2.05
C ASN A 108 4.70 -2.70 -3.39
N VAL A 109 3.41 -2.89 -3.62
CA VAL A 109 2.89 -3.41 -4.88
C VAL A 109 2.00 -2.36 -5.53
N LEU A 110 2.39 -1.86 -6.69
CA LEU A 110 1.50 -1.16 -7.60
C LEU A 110 0.84 -2.17 -8.53
N ARG A 111 -0.42 -1.92 -8.86
CA ARG A 111 -1.23 -2.80 -9.72
C ARG A 111 -1.96 -1.96 -10.75
N PHE A 112 -1.92 -2.42 -11.99
CA PHE A 112 -2.63 -1.78 -13.10
C PHE A 112 -2.84 -2.80 -14.22
N ASN A 113 -4.09 -2.90 -14.68
CA ASN A 113 -4.50 -3.88 -15.68
C ASN A 113 -4.06 -5.31 -15.33
N ASP A 114 -3.31 -5.97 -16.20
CA ASP A 114 -2.73 -7.31 -16.10
C ASP A 114 -1.31 -7.33 -15.52
N LYS A 115 -0.90 -6.24 -14.86
CA LYS A 115 0.47 -6.05 -14.39
C LYS A 115 0.53 -5.63 -12.93
N MET A 116 1.63 -6.00 -12.28
CA MET A 116 2.04 -5.50 -10.98
C MET A 116 3.50 -5.04 -11.03
N LEU A 117 3.81 -4.02 -10.26
CA LEU A 117 5.18 -3.61 -10.00
C LEU A 117 5.45 -3.83 -8.51
N PHE A 118 6.45 -4.63 -8.19
CA PHE A 118 6.85 -4.97 -6.82
C PHE A 118 8.17 -4.29 -6.46
N LEU A 119 8.19 -3.52 -5.38
CA LEU A 119 9.42 -2.94 -4.85
C LEU A 119 10.05 -3.88 -3.82
N GLU A 120 11.26 -4.37 -4.12
CA GLU A 120 12.10 -5.04 -3.13
C GLU A 120 12.72 -3.98 -2.19
N SER A 121 12.37 -4.08 -0.91
CA SER A 121 12.75 -3.11 0.12
C SER A 121 12.75 -3.75 1.50
N ALA A 122 12.91 -2.95 2.57
CA ALA A 122 12.82 -3.44 3.94
C ALA A 122 11.44 -4.04 4.27
N SER A 123 10.37 -3.56 3.64
CA SER A 123 8.99 -4.04 3.86
C SER A 123 8.42 -4.85 2.69
N GLY A 124 9.28 -5.37 1.80
CA GLY A 124 8.90 -6.25 0.70
C GLY A 124 10.11 -7.04 0.21
N ASN A 125 10.15 -8.36 0.45
CA ASN A 125 11.31 -9.16 0.09
C ASN A 125 11.05 -10.08 -1.12
N LYS A 126 12.15 -10.63 -1.66
CA LYS A 126 12.13 -11.50 -2.84
C LYS A 126 11.24 -12.74 -2.66
N LYS A 127 11.17 -13.32 -1.47
CA LYS A 127 10.28 -14.47 -1.21
C LYS A 127 8.80 -14.11 -1.37
N ALA A 128 8.41 -12.93 -0.92
CA ALA A 128 7.06 -12.42 -1.11
C ALA A 128 6.76 -12.13 -2.58
N TYR A 129 7.73 -11.59 -3.33
CA TYR A 129 7.63 -11.42 -4.78
C TYR A 129 7.39 -12.76 -5.49
N GLU A 130 8.22 -13.77 -5.22
CA GLU A 130 8.10 -15.10 -5.81
C GLU A 130 6.76 -15.75 -5.47
N TRP A 131 6.29 -15.57 -4.25
CA TRP A 131 4.96 -16.03 -3.83
C TRP A 131 3.85 -15.35 -4.63
N LEU A 132 3.90 -14.03 -4.83
CA LEU A 132 2.91 -13.32 -5.64
C LEU A 132 2.90 -13.81 -7.09
N CYS A 133 4.07 -14.01 -7.72
CA CYS A 133 4.17 -14.59 -9.06
C CYS A 133 3.46 -15.96 -9.15
N ASN A 134 3.62 -16.81 -8.12
CA ASN A 134 2.98 -18.12 -8.08
C ASN A 134 1.47 -18.04 -7.86
N GLN A 135 0.97 -17.05 -7.10
CA GLN A 135 -0.47 -16.88 -6.88
C GLN A 135 -1.21 -16.24 -8.05
N PHE A 136 -0.50 -15.50 -8.89
CA PHE A 136 -1.03 -14.77 -10.03
C PHE A 136 -0.26 -15.09 -11.31
N PRO A 137 -0.31 -16.34 -11.82
CA PRO A 137 0.51 -16.79 -12.94
C PRO A 137 0.20 -16.06 -14.28
N ASP A 138 -1.01 -15.51 -14.40
CA ASP A 138 -1.45 -14.76 -15.59
C ASP A 138 -1.13 -13.27 -15.51
N VAL A 139 -0.47 -12.82 -14.42
CA VAL A 139 -0.13 -11.41 -14.19
C VAL A 139 1.37 -11.23 -14.34
N THR A 140 1.78 -10.26 -15.13
CA THR A 140 3.19 -9.85 -15.18
C THR A 140 3.53 -9.08 -13.89
N VAL A 141 4.42 -9.64 -13.06
CA VAL A 141 4.94 -8.96 -11.87
C VAL A 141 6.38 -8.54 -12.15
N GLU A 142 6.62 -7.24 -12.32
CA GLU A 142 7.96 -6.68 -12.50
C GLU A 142 8.57 -6.39 -11.12
N LEU A 143 9.79 -6.90 -10.89
CA LEU A 143 10.56 -6.63 -9.68
C LEU A 143 11.42 -5.39 -9.89
N CYS A 144 11.35 -4.44 -8.97
CA CYS A 144 12.27 -3.30 -8.96
C CYS A 144 12.92 -3.12 -7.59
N ASN A 145 14.12 -2.57 -7.57
CA ASN A 145 14.93 -2.32 -6.38
C ASN A 145 15.70 -0.99 -6.46
N PHE A 146 15.20 -0.05 -7.25
CA PHE A 146 15.83 1.27 -7.47
C PHE A 146 15.79 2.19 -6.25
N TYR A 147 15.02 1.83 -5.22
CA TYR A 147 14.79 2.65 -4.05
C TYR A 147 14.75 1.78 -2.80
N ALA A 148 15.64 2.06 -1.85
CA ALA A 148 15.80 1.27 -0.63
C ALA A 148 14.85 1.68 0.52
N GLY A 149 13.91 2.60 0.27
CA GLY A 149 12.92 3.02 1.26
C GLY A 149 11.80 2.01 1.47
N VAL A 150 10.79 2.41 2.22
CA VAL A 150 9.54 1.67 2.37
C VAL A 150 8.51 2.23 1.38
N HIS A 151 7.66 1.38 0.84
CA HIS A 151 6.48 1.70 0.04
C HIS A 151 6.77 2.40 -1.31
N ILE A 152 6.42 1.71 -2.38
CA ILE A 152 6.62 2.22 -3.74
C ILE A 152 5.64 3.35 -4.09
N ASP A 153 4.45 3.34 -3.52
CA ASP A 153 3.38 4.30 -3.81
C ASP A 153 3.69 5.74 -3.38
N SER A 154 4.70 5.93 -2.53
CA SER A 154 5.28 7.26 -2.23
C SER A 154 6.27 7.75 -3.30
N THR A 155 6.57 6.94 -4.30
CA THR A 155 7.59 7.22 -5.34
C THR A 155 7.01 7.18 -6.75
N ILE A 156 6.10 6.26 -7.02
CA ILE A 156 5.48 6.05 -8.33
C ILE A 156 3.97 6.01 -8.17
N VAL A 157 3.27 6.86 -8.92
CA VAL A 157 1.80 6.91 -8.93
C VAL A 157 1.30 6.81 -10.37
N PRO A 158 0.85 5.63 -10.84
CA PRO A 158 0.12 5.51 -12.09
C PRO A 158 -1.20 6.25 -11.98
N LEU A 159 -1.41 7.27 -12.82
CA LEU A 159 -2.63 8.10 -12.81
C LEU A 159 -3.72 7.50 -13.71
N ARG A 160 -3.31 6.97 -14.85
CA ARG A 160 -4.12 6.21 -15.82
C ARG A 160 -3.18 5.50 -16.78
N GLU A 161 -3.71 4.64 -17.63
CA GLU A 161 -2.92 4.03 -18.69
C GLU A 161 -2.24 5.12 -19.55
N GLY A 162 -0.95 4.92 -19.83
CA GLY A 162 -0.12 5.86 -20.58
C GLY A 162 0.34 7.11 -19.80
N LEU A 163 0.00 7.24 -18.49
CA LEU A 163 0.38 8.40 -17.69
C LEU A 163 0.79 8.01 -16.27
N VAL A 164 2.02 8.37 -15.87
CA VAL A 164 2.56 8.09 -14.54
C VAL A 164 3.23 9.33 -13.93
N MET A 165 3.05 9.53 -12.63
CA MET A 165 3.75 10.54 -11.85
C MET A 165 4.89 9.87 -11.07
N LEU A 166 6.08 10.48 -11.09
CA LEU A 166 7.32 9.93 -10.58
C LEU A 166 8.01 10.95 -9.67
N ASN A 167 8.48 10.48 -8.51
CA ASN A 167 9.31 11.30 -7.62
C ASN A 167 10.75 11.33 -8.17
N ALA A 168 11.17 12.49 -8.71
CA ALA A 168 12.46 12.69 -9.34
C ALA A 168 13.66 12.58 -8.37
N SER A 169 13.40 12.66 -7.06
CA SER A 169 14.45 12.49 -6.04
C SER A 169 14.80 11.01 -5.79
N ARG A 170 13.98 10.08 -6.28
CA ARG A 170 14.11 8.64 -5.99
C ARG A 170 14.21 7.77 -7.23
N VAL A 171 13.65 8.22 -8.35
CA VAL A 171 13.67 7.52 -9.63
C VAL A 171 14.00 8.50 -10.75
N ASN A 172 14.76 8.06 -11.73
CA ASN A 172 15.16 8.84 -12.91
C ASN A 172 14.87 8.05 -14.20
N SER A 173 15.24 8.59 -15.35
CA SER A 173 15.02 7.95 -16.65
C SER A 173 15.72 6.60 -16.81
N GLU A 174 16.84 6.37 -16.11
CA GLU A 174 17.62 5.12 -16.20
C GLU A 174 17.08 4.05 -15.26
N THR A 175 16.50 4.47 -14.12
CA THR A 175 15.99 3.57 -13.07
C THR A 175 14.47 3.40 -13.13
N CYS A 176 13.78 4.14 -14.02
CA CYS A 176 12.33 4.00 -14.20
C CYS A 176 11.97 2.59 -14.67
N PRO A 177 11.03 1.89 -14.00
CA PRO A 177 10.62 0.55 -14.40
C PRO A 177 10.16 0.47 -15.85
N GLN A 178 10.56 -0.61 -16.55
CA GLN A 178 10.26 -0.81 -17.97
C GLN A 178 8.76 -0.91 -18.27
N ILE A 179 7.98 -1.31 -17.29
CA ILE A 179 6.52 -1.34 -17.36
C ILE A 179 5.90 0.01 -17.77
N PHE A 180 6.64 1.12 -17.58
CA PHE A 180 6.25 2.48 -17.98
C PHE A 180 6.93 2.94 -19.27
N ASP A 181 7.51 2.05 -20.07
CA ASP A 181 8.05 2.41 -21.36
C ASP A 181 6.93 2.90 -22.30
N GLY A 182 7.21 4.01 -22.98
CA GLY A 182 6.22 4.68 -23.82
C GLY A 182 5.15 5.50 -23.08
N TRP A 183 5.13 5.49 -21.74
CA TRP A 183 4.19 6.30 -20.97
C TRP A 183 4.67 7.76 -20.85
N HIS A 184 3.73 8.69 -20.81
CA HIS A 184 4.01 10.06 -20.43
C HIS A 184 4.35 10.10 -18.93
N LYS A 185 5.50 10.73 -18.60
CA LYS A 185 6.03 10.79 -17.24
C LYS A 185 5.98 12.21 -16.71
N ILE A 186 5.27 12.40 -15.60
CA ILE A 186 5.26 13.66 -14.84
C ILE A 186 6.31 13.52 -13.74
N TRP A 187 7.38 14.28 -13.84
CA TRP A 187 8.44 14.30 -12.84
C TRP A 187 8.15 15.35 -11.78
N VAL A 188 8.10 14.93 -10.52
CA VAL A 188 7.86 15.80 -9.37
C VAL A 188 9.09 15.72 -8.47
N SER A 189 9.66 16.88 -8.13
CA SER A 189 10.69 16.96 -7.10
C SER A 189 10.05 16.96 -5.71
N ASP A 190 10.76 16.42 -4.70
CA ASP A 190 10.36 16.62 -3.32
C ASP A 190 10.35 18.13 -3.04
N VAL A 191 9.19 18.66 -2.69
CA VAL A 191 9.06 20.02 -2.17
C VAL A 191 9.28 19.89 -0.67
N ILE A 192 10.42 20.36 -0.21
CA ILE A 192 10.74 20.46 1.23
C ILE A 192 10.28 21.81 1.76
#